data_68f554eb61717a408d2e5669424a345c
#
_entry.id   68f554eb61717a408d2e5669424a345c
#
_cell.length_a   1.000
_cell.length_b   1.000
_cell.length_c   1.000
_cell.angle_alpha   90.00
_cell.angle_beta   90.00
_cell.angle_gamma   90.00
#
_symmetry.space_group_name_H-M   'P 1'
#
loop_
_entity.id
_entity.type
_entity.pdbx_description
1 polymer ?
#
loop_
_entity_poly.entity_id
_entity_poly.type
_entity_poly.pdbx_seq_one_letter_code
_entity_poly.pdbx_strand_id
1 'polypeptide(L)'
;MPKLCVIQVLIAMFSELEPRPADPILGLTVKFKADTNPMKIDLGAGIYKDAQGNTPVLECVKAAEQIRVDRETSKTYINSAGSPLFNEKITDLILGEHRVIAENRIRTISTPGGTGALRIAGEFIKACKPGTTIWVSNPTWANHQGVFTAAGLTVKSYPYYDYENKCLDFEGMLAALKQVPADDAVLIHACCHNP
;
A
#
# COMPACT_ATOMS: atom_id res chain seq x y z
N MET A 1 6.40 -25.24 40.54
CA MET A 1 5.97 -25.98 39.32
C MET A 1 4.90 -25.30 38.46
N PRO A 2 4.77 -23.97 38.36
CA PRO A 2 3.84 -23.38 37.37
C PRO A 2 4.48 -22.95 36.03
N LYS A 3 5.83 -22.91 35.95
CA LYS A 3 6.49 -22.42 34.72
C LYS A 3 6.47 -23.38 33.52
N LEU A 4 6.38 -24.70 33.75
CA LEU A 4 6.33 -25.69 32.69
C LEU A 4 4.99 -25.67 31.91
N CYS A 5 3.90 -25.40 32.62
CA CYS A 5 2.56 -25.41 32.03
C CYS A 5 2.33 -24.23 31.06
N VAL A 6 2.89 -23.05 31.36
CA VAL A 6 2.79 -21.87 30.49
C VAL A 6 3.60 -22.03 29.20
N ILE A 7 4.78 -22.65 29.27
CA ILE A 7 5.63 -22.91 28.10
C ILE A 7 4.99 -23.96 27.20
N GLN A 8 4.40 -25.01 27.75
CA GLN A 8 3.70 -26.04 26.95
C GLN A 8 2.46 -25.50 26.24
N VAL A 9 1.69 -24.61 26.88
CA VAL A 9 0.52 -23.95 26.25
C VAL A 9 0.97 -23.01 25.14
N LEU A 10 2.05 -22.26 25.32
CA LEU A 10 2.59 -21.37 24.28
C LEU A 10 3.13 -22.15 23.07
N ILE A 11 3.78 -23.29 23.27
CA ILE A 11 4.24 -24.15 22.17
C ILE A 11 3.06 -24.75 21.42
N ALA A 12 2.03 -25.22 22.10
CA ALA A 12 0.81 -25.74 21.47
C ALA A 12 0.04 -24.65 20.67
N MET A 13 0.03 -23.41 21.17
CA MET A 13 -0.66 -22.30 20.52
C MET A 13 -0.05 -21.91 19.15
N PHE A 14 1.25 -22.11 18.97
CA PHE A 14 1.97 -21.75 17.75
C PHE A 14 2.35 -22.95 16.87
N SER A 15 2.04 -24.17 17.29
CA SER A 15 2.40 -25.41 16.57
C SER A 15 1.74 -25.57 15.21
N GLU A 16 0.62 -24.88 14.99
CA GLU A 16 -0.13 -24.92 13.73
C GLU A 16 0.24 -23.77 12.78
N LEU A 17 1.21 -22.91 13.18
CA LEU A 17 1.66 -21.82 12.32
C LEU A 17 2.60 -22.34 11.24
N GLU A 18 2.17 -22.27 10.00
CA GLU A 18 3.01 -22.55 8.85
C GLU A 18 3.88 -21.34 8.49
N PRO A 19 5.18 -21.56 8.18
CA PRO A 19 6.03 -20.49 7.68
C PRO A 19 5.47 -19.91 6.38
N ARG A 20 5.33 -18.61 6.31
CA ARG A 20 4.98 -17.95 5.05
C ARG A 20 6.15 -18.02 4.08
N PRO A 21 5.92 -18.16 2.77
CA PRO A 21 6.97 -18.08 1.78
C PRO A 21 7.70 -16.73 1.90
N ALA A 22 9.00 -16.73 1.57
CA ALA A 22 9.79 -15.51 1.55
C ALA A 22 9.18 -14.48 0.60
N ASP A 23 9.27 -13.20 0.98
CA ASP A 23 8.82 -12.10 0.14
C ASP A 23 9.53 -12.16 -1.23
N PRO A 24 8.80 -12.26 -2.35
CA PRO A 24 9.39 -12.43 -3.67
C PRO A 24 10.27 -11.23 -4.08
N ILE A 25 9.96 -10.02 -3.63
CA ILE A 25 10.71 -8.80 -3.96
C ILE A 25 12.02 -8.75 -3.19
N LEU A 26 12.00 -9.01 -1.88
CA LEU A 26 13.23 -9.05 -1.06
C LEU A 26 14.17 -10.17 -1.50
N GLY A 27 13.63 -11.30 -1.95
CA GLY A 27 14.40 -12.40 -2.54
C GLY A 27 15.16 -11.99 -3.81
N LEU A 28 14.58 -11.12 -4.65
CA LEU A 28 15.24 -10.58 -5.84
C LEU A 28 16.43 -9.69 -5.49
N THR A 29 16.34 -8.89 -4.44
CA THR A 29 17.47 -8.04 -3.98
C THR A 29 18.71 -8.89 -3.61
N VAL A 30 18.50 -10.04 -2.97
CA VAL A 30 19.59 -10.97 -2.64
C VAL A 30 20.22 -11.56 -3.90
N LYS A 31 19.40 -12.01 -4.85
CA LYS A 31 19.88 -12.54 -6.14
C LYS A 31 20.61 -11.47 -6.95
N PHE A 32 20.09 -10.25 -7.01
CA PHE A 32 20.74 -9.15 -7.70
C PHE A 32 22.13 -8.83 -7.11
N LYS A 33 22.25 -8.81 -5.78
CA LYS A 33 23.56 -8.60 -5.13
C LYS A 33 24.57 -9.72 -5.42
N ALA A 34 24.11 -10.95 -5.52
CA ALA A 34 24.95 -12.13 -5.81
C ALA A 34 25.33 -12.24 -7.29
N ASP A 35 24.59 -11.65 -8.21
CA ASP A 35 24.89 -11.64 -9.64
C ASP A 35 26.15 -10.80 -9.91
N THR A 36 27.09 -11.35 -10.66
CA THR A 36 28.36 -10.71 -11.03
C THR A 36 28.31 -10.00 -12.38
N ASN A 37 27.19 -10.06 -13.11
CA ASN A 37 27.05 -9.42 -14.42
C ASN A 37 27.14 -7.89 -14.28
N PRO A 38 28.12 -7.22 -14.92
CA PRO A 38 28.27 -5.77 -14.84
C PRO A 38 27.14 -4.99 -15.52
N MET A 39 26.37 -5.64 -16.41
CA MET A 39 25.25 -5.04 -17.13
C MET A 39 23.90 -5.23 -16.40
N LYS A 40 23.89 -5.78 -15.20
CA LYS A 40 22.67 -6.01 -14.44
C LYS A 40 21.98 -4.70 -14.05
N ILE A 41 20.66 -4.69 -14.08
CA ILE A 41 19.82 -3.58 -13.68
C ILE A 41 18.87 -4.05 -12.58
N ASP A 42 18.83 -3.32 -11.46
CA ASP A 42 17.92 -3.61 -10.36
C ASP A 42 16.55 -2.96 -10.59
N LEU A 43 15.57 -3.78 -10.92
CA LEU A 43 14.17 -3.38 -11.07
C LEU A 43 13.29 -3.96 -9.96
N GLY A 44 13.90 -4.53 -8.91
CA GLY A 44 13.17 -5.26 -7.85
C GLY A 44 12.37 -4.37 -6.92
N ALA A 45 12.90 -3.22 -6.52
CA ALA A 45 12.25 -2.32 -5.59
C ALA A 45 11.93 -0.98 -6.25
N GLY A 46 10.68 -0.52 -6.08
CA GLY A 46 10.23 0.79 -6.56
C GLY A 46 10.78 1.94 -5.70
N ILE A 47 12.09 2.13 -5.71
CA ILE A 47 12.80 3.19 -4.98
C ILE A 47 13.46 4.12 -6.00
N TYR A 48 13.34 5.43 -5.80
CA TYR A 48 14.08 6.40 -6.61
C TYR A 48 15.58 6.14 -6.50
N LYS A 49 16.28 6.12 -7.65
CA LYS A 49 17.73 6.03 -7.73
C LYS A 49 18.26 7.13 -8.63
N ASP A 50 19.36 7.75 -8.22
CA ASP A 50 20.12 8.67 -9.06
C ASP A 50 20.89 7.93 -10.17
N ALA A 51 21.60 8.68 -11.02
CA ALA A 51 22.40 8.12 -12.12
C ALA A 51 23.53 7.19 -11.64
N GLN A 52 23.94 7.29 -10.39
CA GLN A 52 24.95 6.45 -9.75
C GLN A 52 24.36 5.25 -9.00
N GLY A 53 23.01 5.09 -9.01
CA GLY A 53 22.30 4.01 -8.34
C GLY A 53 22.08 4.23 -6.84
N ASN A 54 22.35 5.44 -6.31
CA ASN A 54 22.09 5.76 -4.91
C ASN A 54 20.67 6.23 -4.69
N THR A 55 20.18 6.08 -3.47
CA THR A 55 18.89 6.64 -3.02
C THR A 55 19.18 7.85 -2.11
N PRO A 56 19.32 9.07 -2.66
CA PRO A 56 19.64 10.24 -1.88
C PRO A 56 18.45 10.68 -1.01
N VAL A 57 18.74 11.20 0.16
CA VAL A 57 17.74 11.96 0.93
C VAL A 57 17.66 13.36 0.33
N LEU A 58 16.47 13.79 -0.07
CA LEU A 58 16.27 15.12 -0.64
C LEU A 58 16.63 16.21 0.39
N GLU A 59 17.29 17.27 -0.06
CA GLU A 59 17.72 18.37 0.82
C GLU A 59 16.53 19.03 1.53
N CYS A 60 15.41 19.19 0.85
CA CYS A 60 14.18 19.73 1.46
C CYS A 60 13.64 18.84 2.60
N VAL A 61 13.79 17.51 2.50
CA VAL A 61 13.41 16.57 3.57
C VAL A 61 14.34 16.76 4.77
N LYS A 62 15.66 16.80 4.56
CA LYS A 62 16.60 17.05 5.65
C LYS A 62 16.35 18.39 6.35
N ALA A 63 16.08 19.45 5.57
CA ALA A 63 15.75 20.75 6.12
C ALA A 63 14.45 20.72 6.95
N ALA A 64 13.42 20.01 6.48
CA ALA A 64 12.17 19.84 7.20
C ALA A 64 12.36 19.05 8.50
N GLU A 65 13.16 17.99 8.48
CA GLU A 65 13.51 17.21 9.67
C GLU A 65 14.24 18.06 10.71
N GLN A 66 15.20 18.89 10.29
CA GLN A 66 15.92 19.80 11.19
C GLN A 66 14.97 20.83 11.80
N ILE A 67 14.12 21.46 11.01
CA ILE A 67 13.08 22.39 11.50
C ILE A 67 12.19 21.71 12.54
N ARG A 68 11.84 20.45 12.31
CA ARG A 68 11.02 19.69 13.24
C ARG A 68 11.77 19.44 14.55
N VAL A 69 13.04 19.03 14.49
CA VAL A 69 13.88 18.84 15.68
C VAL A 69 13.98 20.12 16.49
N ASP A 70 14.20 21.25 15.84
CA ASP A 70 14.40 22.55 16.51
C ASP A 70 13.10 23.12 17.12
N ARG A 71 11.95 22.83 16.53
CA ARG A 71 10.66 23.45 16.91
C ARG A 71 9.75 22.55 17.70
N GLU A 72 9.94 21.23 17.68
CA GLU A 72 9.08 20.30 18.36
C GLU A 72 9.28 20.38 19.88
N THR A 73 8.26 20.83 20.59
CA THR A 73 8.31 21.03 22.06
C THR A 73 7.61 19.91 22.85
N SER A 74 6.98 18.95 22.17
CA SER A 74 6.21 17.90 22.83
C SER A 74 6.17 16.60 22.00
N LYS A 75 6.18 15.47 22.68
CA LYS A 75 5.98 14.11 22.15
C LYS A 75 4.65 13.50 22.63
N THR A 76 3.66 14.31 22.87
CA THR A 76 2.34 13.82 23.29
C THR A 76 1.65 13.01 22.17
N TYR A 77 0.58 12.31 22.55
CA TYR A 77 -0.24 11.59 21.58
C TYR A 77 -0.85 12.55 20.55
N ILE A 78 -0.84 12.11 19.30
CA ILE A 78 -1.59 12.77 18.23
C ILE A 78 -3.01 12.20 18.14
N ASN A 79 -3.89 12.92 17.47
CA ASN A 79 -5.25 12.49 17.17
C ASN A 79 -5.23 11.15 16.38
N SER A 80 -6.24 10.31 16.59
CA SER A 80 -6.38 9.02 15.88
C SER A 80 -6.45 9.15 14.36
N ALA A 81 -6.89 10.30 13.84
CA ALA A 81 -6.85 10.61 12.41
C ALA A 81 -5.49 11.12 11.92
N GLY A 82 -4.51 11.29 12.81
CA GLY A 82 -3.21 11.87 12.53
C GLY A 82 -3.13 13.37 12.81
N SER A 83 -2.04 14.00 12.38
CA SER A 83 -1.87 15.47 12.50
C SER A 83 -2.84 16.21 11.59
N PRO A 84 -3.67 17.14 12.12
CA PRO A 84 -4.58 17.93 11.27
C PRO A 84 -3.84 18.70 10.18
N LEU A 85 -2.70 19.30 10.51
CA LEU A 85 -1.89 20.06 9.55
C LEU A 85 -1.33 19.16 8.43
N PHE A 86 -0.87 17.96 8.78
CA PHE A 86 -0.41 17.00 7.77
C PHE A 86 -1.56 16.59 6.85
N ASN A 87 -2.71 16.26 7.41
CA ASN A 87 -3.89 15.86 6.64
C ASN A 87 -4.36 16.98 5.69
N GLU A 88 -4.37 18.23 6.15
CA GLU A 88 -4.66 19.40 5.33
C GLU A 88 -3.68 19.52 4.15
N LYS A 89 -2.37 19.53 4.43
CA LYS A 89 -1.35 19.70 3.39
C LYS A 89 -1.33 18.57 2.36
N ILE A 90 -1.58 17.34 2.78
CA ILE A 90 -1.72 16.20 1.85
C ILE A 90 -2.99 16.33 1.01
N THR A 91 -4.08 16.79 1.59
CA THR A 91 -5.31 17.06 0.84
C THR A 91 -5.08 18.11 -0.24
N ASP A 92 -4.46 19.24 0.12
CA ASP A 92 -4.11 20.31 -0.81
C ASP A 92 -3.18 19.80 -1.93
N LEU A 93 -2.17 19.01 -1.58
CA LEU A 93 -1.20 18.48 -2.54
C LEU A 93 -1.84 17.55 -3.58
N ILE A 94 -2.78 16.70 -3.16
CA ILE A 94 -3.36 15.66 -4.03
C ILE A 94 -4.55 16.19 -4.82
N LEU A 95 -5.37 17.01 -4.22
CA LEU A 95 -6.63 17.45 -4.80
C LEU A 95 -6.61 18.91 -5.29
N GLY A 96 -5.66 19.72 -4.84
CA GLY A 96 -5.60 21.15 -5.17
C GLY A 96 -6.91 21.84 -4.83
N GLU A 97 -7.43 22.58 -5.77
CA GLU A 97 -8.70 23.34 -5.64
C GLU A 97 -9.95 22.51 -6.02
N HIS A 98 -9.91 21.19 -5.83
CA HIS A 98 -11.03 20.35 -6.24
C HIS A 98 -12.28 20.66 -5.42
N ARG A 99 -13.44 20.71 -6.10
CA ARG A 99 -14.75 21.04 -5.51
C ARG A 99 -15.12 20.26 -4.24
N VAL A 100 -14.65 19.00 -4.09
CA VAL A 100 -14.96 18.19 -2.90
C VAL A 100 -14.43 18.79 -1.60
N ILE A 101 -13.36 19.63 -1.68
CA ILE A 101 -12.82 20.37 -0.54
C ILE A 101 -13.79 21.50 -0.17
N ALA A 102 -14.19 22.31 -1.14
CA ALA A 102 -15.13 23.40 -0.94
C ALA A 102 -16.49 22.93 -0.41
N GLU A 103 -16.94 21.74 -0.88
CA GLU A 103 -18.18 21.10 -0.44
C GLU A 103 -18.04 20.34 0.90
N ASN A 104 -16.86 20.35 1.52
CA ASN A 104 -16.57 19.61 2.76
C ASN A 104 -16.89 18.10 2.67
N ARG A 105 -16.68 17.49 1.48
CA ARG A 105 -16.99 16.10 1.18
C ARG A 105 -15.76 15.19 1.23
N ILE A 106 -14.72 15.61 1.94
CA ILE A 106 -13.46 14.86 2.08
C ILE A 106 -13.12 14.70 3.55
N ARG A 107 -12.51 13.57 3.85
CA ARG A 107 -11.83 13.31 5.12
C ARG A 107 -10.51 12.64 4.83
N THR A 108 -9.44 13.19 5.38
CA THR A 108 -8.07 12.67 5.25
C THR A 108 -7.61 12.16 6.60
N ILE A 109 -7.02 10.98 6.61
CA ILE A 109 -6.43 10.36 7.79
C ILE A 109 -5.01 9.89 7.50
N SER A 110 -4.13 10.02 8.48
CA SER A 110 -2.78 9.47 8.41
C SER A 110 -2.77 8.00 8.82
N THR A 111 -1.96 7.20 8.13
CA THR A 111 -1.82 5.77 8.40
C THR A 111 -0.35 5.36 8.37
N PRO A 112 0.03 4.22 8.95
CA PRO A 112 1.39 3.68 8.82
C PRO A 112 1.64 3.17 7.39
N GLY A 113 2.03 4.07 6.49
CA GLY A 113 2.33 3.76 5.09
C GLY A 113 1.11 3.32 4.27
N GLY A 114 1.36 2.98 2.99
CA GLY A 114 0.33 2.59 2.03
C GLY A 114 -0.41 1.29 2.41
N THR A 115 0.29 0.31 2.96
CA THR A 115 -0.34 -0.94 3.43
C THR A 115 -1.35 -0.68 4.55
N GLY A 116 -1.00 0.20 5.51
CA GLY A 116 -1.93 0.63 6.55
C GLY A 116 -3.13 1.37 5.99
N ALA A 117 -2.92 2.23 4.98
CA ALA A 117 -3.99 2.96 4.29
C ALA A 117 -4.97 2.00 3.61
N LEU A 118 -4.46 1.04 2.85
CA LEU A 118 -5.28 0.04 2.15
C LEU A 118 -6.05 -0.86 3.12
N ARG A 119 -5.42 -1.24 4.24
CA ARG A 119 -6.10 -2.02 5.28
C ARG A 119 -7.27 -1.26 5.88
N ILE A 120 -7.07 -0.01 6.27
CA ILE A 120 -8.12 0.84 6.85
C ILE A 120 -9.22 1.11 5.81
N ALA A 121 -8.86 1.37 4.55
CA ALA A 121 -9.83 1.53 3.48
C ALA A 121 -10.68 0.26 3.28
N GLY A 122 -10.07 -0.92 3.28
CA GLY A 122 -10.78 -2.20 3.18
C GLY A 122 -11.74 -2.45 4.34
N GLU A 123 -11.30 -2.19 5.57
CA GLU A 123 -12.14 -2.28 6.77
C GLU A 123 -13.32 -1.30 6.71
N PHE A 124 -13.07 -0.07 6.25
CA PHE A 124 -14.11 0.94 6.09
C PHE A 124 -15.14 0.54 5.04
N ILE A 125 -14.70 0.09 3.87
CA ILE A 125 -15.59 -0.42 2.80
C ILE A 125 -16.49 -1.54 3.35
N LYS A 126 -15.88 -2.51 4.03
CA LYS A 126 -16.63 -3.62 4.64
C LYS A 126 -17.64 -3.15 5.68
N ALA A 127 -17.27 -2.16 6.50
CA ALA A 127 -18.17 -1.60 7.51
C ALA A 127 -19.36 -0.86 6.88
N CYS A 128 -19.12 -0.14 5.77
CA CYS A 128 -20.18 0.55 5.03
C CYS A 128 -21.12 -0.43 4.30
N LYS A 129 -20.55 -1.48 3.69
CA LYS A 129 -21.31 -2.46 2.90
C LYS A 129 -20.72 -3.86 3.11
N PRO A 130 -21.26 -4.64 4.05
CA PRO A 130 -20.87 -6.05 4.23
C PRO A 130 -21.12 -6.87 2.95
N GLY A 131 -20.15 -7.71 2.60
CA GLY A 131 -20.22 -8.57 1.40
C GLY A 131 -19.72 -7.94 0.12
N THR A 132 -19.25 -6.66 0.15
CA THR A 132 -18.61 -5.99 -0.99
C THR A 132 -17.42 -6.79 -1.50
N THR A 133 -17.32 -6.92 -2.81
CA THR A 133 -16.12 -7.36 -3.53
C THR A 133 -15.28 -6.14 -3.91
N ILE A 134 -13.95 -6.26 -3.77
CA ILE A 134 -13.03 -5.28 -4.35
C ILE A 134 -12.38 -5.85 -5.60
N TRP A 135 -12.44 -5.09 -6.69
CA TRP A 135 -11.87 -5.45 -7.98
C TRP A 135 -10.54 -4.74 -8.16
N VAL A 136 -9.51 -5.52 -8.50
CA VAL A 136 -8.14 -5.04 -8.70
C VAL A 136 -7.68 -5.33 -10.13
N SER A 137 -6.75 -4.56 -10.66
CA SER A 137 -6.20 -4.80 -12.00
C SER A 137 -5.42 -6.13 -12.07
N ASN A 138 -5.33 -6.69 -13.26
CA ASN A 138 -4.45 -7.82 -13.55
C ASN A 138 -3.43 -7.40 -14.63
N PRO A 139 -2.12 -7.24 -14.28
CA PRO A 139 -1.51 -7.46 -12.95
C PRO A 139 -1.83 -6.35 -11.94
N THR A 140 -1.48 -6.59 -10.69
CA THR A 140 -1.54 -5.62 -9.59
C THR A 140 -0.48 -5.97 -8.54
N TRP A 141 -0.13 -5.03 -7.67
CA TRP A 141 0.79 -5.28 -6.56
C TRP A 141 0.33 -6.47 -5.71
N ALA A 142 1.22 -7.45 -5.53
CA ALA A 142 0.89 -8.73 -4.90
C ALA A 142 0.23 -8.61 -3.51
N ASN A 143 0.57 -7.56 -2.74
CA ASN A 143 0.01 -7.36 -1.42
C ASN A 143 -1.46 -6.90 -1.42
N HIS A 144 -2.00 -6.41 -2.53
CA HIS A 144 -3.41 -6.01 -2.59
C HIS A 144 -4.33 -7.18 -2.21
N GLN A 145 -4.08 -8.37 -2.77
CA GLN A 145 -4.83 -9.58 -2.45
C GLN A 145 -4.82 -9.87 -0.94
N GLY A 146 -3.61 -9.90 -0.34
CA GLY A 146 -3.45 -10.22 1.07
C GLY A 146 -4.07 -9.18 2.01
N VAL A 147 -3.90 -7.89 1.71
CA VAL A 147 -4.40 -6.79 2.54
C VAL A 147 -5.92 -6.76 2.56
N PHE A 148 -6.57 -6.83 1.38
CA PHE A 148 -8.03 -6.77 1.29
C PHE A 148 -8.71 -8.04 1.80
N THR A 149 -8.13 -9.22 1.53
CA THR A 149 -8.62 -10.49 2.13
C THR A 149 -8.53 -10.44 3.65
N ALA A 150 -7.43 -9.93 4.20
CA ALA A 150 -7.27 -9.77 5.65
C ALA A 150 -8.24 -8.74 6.24
N ALA A 151 -8.67 -7.73 5.46
CA ALA A 151 -9.76 -6.83 5.85
C ALA A 151 -11.15 -7.48 5.75
N GLY A 152 -11.23 -8.70 5.20
CA GLY A 152 -12.46 -9.49 5.06
C GLY A 152 -13.29 -9.15 3.83
N LEU A 153 -12.66 -8.62 2.79
CA LEU A 153 -13.26 -8.41 1.48
C LEU A 153 -12.99 -9.61 0.56
N THR A 154 -13.90 -9.88 -0.34
CA THR A 154 -13.64 -10.74 -1.50
C THR A 154 -12.87 -9.92 -2.53
N VAL A 155 -11.80 -10.51 -3.09
CA VAL A 155 -10.98 -9.84 -4.12
C VAL A 155 -11.18 -10.53 -5.46
N LYS A 156 -11.50 -9.75 -6.50
CA LYS A 156 -11.58 -10.20 -7.89
C LYS A 156 -10.69 -9.32 -8.76
N SER A 157 -10.33 -9.79 -9.95
CA SER A 157 -9.51 -9.02 -10.88
C SER A 157 -10.28 -8.65 -12.15
N TYR A 158 -9.87 -7.52 -12.75
CA TYR A 158 -10.27 -7.11 -14.10
C TYR A 158 -9.05 -7.07 -15.02
N PRO A 159 -9.19 -7.32 -16.35
CA PRO A 159 -8.09 -7.22 -17.29
C PRO A 159 -7.53 -5.79 -17.32
N TYR A 160 -6.23 -5.67 -17.46
CA TYR A 160 -5.55 -4.36 -17.50
C TYR A 160 -4.39 -4.34 -18.47
N TYR A 161 -3.57 -5.40 -18.52
CA TYR A 161 -2.38 -5.46 -19.35
C TYR A 161 -2.43 -6.64 -20.31
N ASP A 162 -2.20 -6.36 -21.60
CA ASP A 162 -2.04 -7.36 -22.63
C ASP A 162 -0.57 -7.77 -22.73
N TYR A 163 -0.27 -8.98 -22.25
CA TYR A 163 1.09 -9.54 -22.24
C TYR A 163 1.59 -9.91 -23.64
N GLU A 164 0.70 -10.20 -24.58
CA GLU A 164 1.06 -10.56 -25.95
C GLU A 164 1.48 -9.32 -26.75
N ASN A 165 0.66 -8.28 -26.73
CA ASN A 165 0.91 -7.02 -27.41
C ASN A 165 1.72 -6.01 -26.58
N LYS A 166 2.00 -6.31 -25.30
CA LYS A 166 2.78 -5.48 -24.36
C LYS A 166 2.24 -4.06 -24.22
N CYS A 167 0.93 -3.94 -24.09
CA CYS A 167 0.23 -2.67 -23.99
C CYS A 167 -0.91 -2.72 -22.97
N LEU A 168 -1.53 -1.58 -22.72
CA LEU A 168 -2.74 -1.48 -21.92
C LEU A 168 -3.91 -2.11 -22.73
N ASP A 169 -4.61 -3.08 -22.12
CA ASP A 169 -5.89 -3.58 -22.60
C ASP A 169 -7.04 -2.67 -22.11
N PHE A 170 -7.10 -1.48 -22.72
CA PHE A 170 -8.09 -0.49 -22.29
C PHE A 170 -9.53 -0.93 -22.57
N GLU A 171 -9.78 -1.55 -23.70
CA GLU A 171 -11.13 -2.00 -24.07
C GLU A 171 -11.60 -3.16 -23.19
N GLY A 172 -10.73 -4.14 -22.93
CA GLY A 172 -11.02 -5.24 -22.01
C GLY A 172 -11.25 -4.76 -20.59
N MET A 173 -10.41 -3.82 -20.13
CA MET A 173 -10.58 -3.16 -18.82
C MET A 173 -11.96 -2.48 -18.74
N LEU A 174 -12.30 -1.65 -19.71
CA LEU A 174 -13.54 -0.89 -19.73
C LEU A 174 -14.78 -1.80 -19.80
N ALA A 175 -14.71 -2.85 -20.64
CA ALA A 175 -15.77 -3.84 -20.74
C ALA A 175 -16.01 -4.58 -19.43
N ALA A 176 -14.94 -5.00 -18.74
CA ALA A 176 -15.02 -5.65 -17.44
C ALA A 176 -15.58 -4.70 -16.37
N LEU A 177 -15.09 -3.46 -16.30
CA LEU A 177 -15.54 -2.49 -15.30
C LEU A 177 -17.02 -2.12 -15.47
N LYS A 178 -17.57 -2.13 -16.68
CA LYS A 178 -19.01 -1.95 -16.93
C LYS A 178 -19.88 -3.07 -16.34
N GLN A 179 -19.30 -4.23 -16.08
CA GLN A 179 -20.02 -5.40 -15.49
C GLN A 179 -19.86 -5.49 -13.96
N VAL A 180 -19.03 -4.63 -13.37
CA VAL A 180 -18.84 -4.59 -11.91
C VAL A 180 -20.16 -4.17 -11.26
N PRO A 181 -20.67 -4.93 -10.27
CA PRO A 181 -21.88 -4.54 -9.54
C PRO A 181 -21.72 -3.16 -8.89
N ALA A 182 -22.80 -2.38 -8.86
CA ALA A 182 -22.79 -1.01 -8.30
C ALA A 182 -22.39 -0.94 -6.82
N ASP A 183 -22.57 -2.05 -6.09
CA ASP A 183 -22.22 -2.17 -4.66
C ASP A 183 -20.80 -2.67 -4.43
N ASP A 184 -20.05 -3.00 -5.48
CA ASP A 184 -18.66 -3.42 -5.39
C ASP A 184 -17.71 -2.23 -5.48
N ALA A 185 -16.49 -2.42 -4.99
CA ALA A 185 -15.41 -1.44 -5.03
C ALA A 185 -14.42 -1.76 -6.16
N VAL A 186 -13.83 -0.72 -6.74
CA VAL A 186 -12.77 -0.86 -7.76
C VAL A 186 -11.53 -0.13 -7.29
N LEU A 187 -10.38 -0.82 -7.31
CA LEU A 187 -9.07 -0.23 -7.07
C LEU A 187 -8.46 0.21 -8.40
N ILE A 188 -8.20 1.50 -8.51
CA ILE A 188 -7.51 2.10 -9.66
C ILE A 188 -6.21 2.73 -9.18
N HIS A 189 -5.12 2.53 -9.93
CA HIS A 189 -3.84 3.17 -9.63
C HIS A 189 -3.83 4.57 -10.27
N ALA A 190 -3.76 5.61 -9.45
CA ALA A 190 -3.93 6.99 -9.91
C ALA A 190 -2.72 7.54 -10.67
N CYS A 191 -1.49 7.18 -10.28
CA CYS A 191 -0.26 7.54 -11.00
C CYS A 191 0.79 6.47 -10.77
N CYS A 192 1.37 6.01 -11.88
CA CYS A 192 2.22 4.84 -12.02
C CYS A 192 1.55 3.56 -11.50
N HIS A 193 1.13 2.73 -12.44
CA HIS A 193 0.63 1.41 -12.13
C HIS A 193 1.71 0.59 -11.42
N ASN A 194 1.36 -0.07 -10.30
CA ASN A 194 2.25 -0.96 -9.55
C ASN A 194 1.80 -2.41 -9.81
N PRO A 195 2.51 -3.15 -10.69
CA PRO A 195 2.14 -4.51 -11.09
C PRO A 195 2.44 -5.56 -10.03
#